data_757daaee3ab154a4798cf7dcb316d2c4
#
_entry.id   757daaee3ab154a4798cf7dcb316d2c4
#
_cell.length_a   1.000
_cell.length_b   1.000
_cell.length_c   1.000
_cell.angle_alpha   90.00
_cell.angle_beta   90.00
_cell.angle_gamma   90.00
#
_symmetry.space_group_name_H-M   'P 1'
#
loop_
_entity.id
_entity.type
_entity.pdbx_description
1 polymer ?
#
loop_
_entity_poly.entity_id
_entity_poly.type
_entity_poly.pdbx_seq_one_letter_code
_entity_poly.pdbx_strand_id
1 'polypeptide(L)'
;MLASDAPPSLEQVLAGREAQNAEQQLQSKISELRLGALKAAAMQVGTQAGYQRRTWEIERTVRQQSTQLDQIYNFRGLMLESGVVPPVLVEGRDLVSREGDHALRLSDRTYEIVRQARFATSAPDWREYLIRGLPEAATVFKPDPVLAPRNDVEAKFWQEQVKEGWSVGAQQADMVFNAELARLQRDYKGMVLYRSLLYRNMVSKPFVAESKLGVTGDGNRIAINDRILKITATPQLELRSERWTAPLHPEALSPHPKSDLEASGTHTPEGTQHER
;
A
#
# COMPACT_ATOMS: atom_id res chain seq x y z
N MET A 1 -28.33 40.96 -64.36
CA MET A 1 -27.07 40.24 -64.14
C MET A 1 -27.41 38.85 -63.64
N LEU A 2 -27.47 37.88 -64.53
CA LEU A 2 -27.72 36.46 -64.22
C LEU A 2 -26.40 35.84 -63.82
N ALA A 3 -26.32 35.40 -62.57
CA ALA A 3 -25.21 34.64 -62.10
C ALA A 3 -25.16 33.30 -62.87
N SER A 4 -24.04 33.03 -63.49
CA SER A 4 -23.78 31.83 -64.26
C SER A 4 -23.92 30.57 -63.38
N ASP A 5 -25.02 29.86 -63.62
CA ASP A 5 -25.31 28.53 -63.01
C ASP A 5 -24.62 27.39 -63.78
N ALA A 6 -23.52 27.68 -64.46
CA ALA A 6 -22.75 26.64 -65.14
C ALA A 6 -22.00 25.76 -64.12
N PRO A 7 -22.10 24.46 -64.26
CA PRO A 7 -21.30 23.57 -63.41
C PRO A 7 -19.81 23.86 -63.59
N PRO A 8 -18.98 23.70 -62.49
CA PRO A 8 -17.58 24.05 -62.59
C PRO A 8 -16.87 23.28 -63.70
N SER A 9 -15.98 23.93 -64.40
CA SER A 9 -15.18 23.30 -65.46
C SER A 9 -14.20 22.31 -64.83
N LEU A 10 -13.76 21.30 -65.58
CA LEU A 10 -12.78 20.32 -65.15
C LEU A 10 -11.52 21.00 -64.56
N GLU A 11 -11.10 22.11 -65.10
CA GLU A 11 -9.98 22.93 -64.60
C GLU A 11 -10.29 23.59 -63.26
N GLN A 12 -11.53 24.02 -63.02
CA GLN A 12 -11.95 24.57 -61.71
C GLN A 12 -12.09 23.49 -60.64
N VAL A 13 -12.47 22.28 -61.01
CA VAL A 13 -12.53 21.12 -60.13
C VAL A 13 -11.11 20.64 -59.78
N LEU A 14 -10.22 20.59 -60.76
CA LEU A 14 -8.81 20.20 -60.55
C LEU A 14 -8.00 21.28 -59.83
N ALA A 15 -8.37 22.56 -59.95
CA ALA A 15 -7.56 23.67 -59.45
C ALA A 15 -7.88 24.13 -58.03
N GLY A 16 -8.99 23.74 -57.43
CA GLY A 16 -9.25 24.56 -56.26
C GLY A 16 -10.01 24.04 -55.08
N ARG A 17 -11.01 23.22 -55.20
CA ARG A 17 -11.83 22.86 -54.01
C ARG A 17 -11.36 21.60 -53.28
N GLU A 18 -10.88 20.60 -54.00
CA GLU A 18 -10.41 19.37 -53.36
C GLU A 18 -9.03 19.56 -52.72
N ALA A 19 -8.15 20.34 -53.35
CA ALA A 19 -6.84 20.64 -52.78
C ALA A 19 -6.96 21.50 -51.50
N GLN A 20 -7.82 22.53 -51.48
CA GLN A 20 -8.05 23.37 -50.31
C GLN A 20 -8.70 22.61 -49.15
N ASN A 21 -9.66 21.74 -49.46
CA ASN A 21 -10.27 20.87 -48.43
C ASN A 21 -9.28 19.81 -47.91
N ALA A 22 -8.44 19.25 -48.81
CA ALA A 22 -7.40 18.28 -48.40
C ALA A 22 -6.30 18.97 -47.58
N GLU A 23 -5.84 20.16 -47.95
CA GLU A 23 -4.89 20.94 -47.16
C GLU A 23 -5.45 21.38 -45.81
N GLN A 24 -6.71 21.84 -45.74
CA GLN A 24 -7.36 22.17 -44.47
C GLN A 24 -7.57 20.94 -43.59
N GLN A 25 -7.95 19.80 -44.17
CA GLN A 25 -8.03 18.53 -43.43
C GLN A 25 -6.66 18.03 -42.96
N LEU A 26 -5.62 18.17 -43.77
CA LEU A 26 -4.25 17.83 -43.37
C LEU A 26 -3.75 18.75 -42.26
N GLN A 27 -3.98 20.06 -42.35
CA GLN A 27 -3.63 21.02 -41.32
C GLN A 27 -4.40 20.78 -40.02
N SER A 28 -5.69 20.42 -40.10
CA SER A 28 -6.47 20.05 -38.91
C SER A 28 -5.94 18.78 -38.24
N LYS A 29 -5.63 17.74 -39.02
CA LYS A 29 -5.03 16.50 -38.51
C LYS A 29 -3.65 16.72 -37.91
N ILE A 30 -2.78 17.50 -38.53
CA ILE A 30 -1.48 17.88 -37.99
C ILE A 30 -1.64 18.69 -36.71
N SER A 31 -2.62 19.58 -36.65
CA SER A 31 -2.94 20.34 -35.43
C SER A 31 -3.42 19.43 -34.30
N GLU A 32 -4.28 18.46 -34.58
CA GLU A 32 -4.75 17.47 -33.60
C GLU A 32 -3.62 16.57 -33.09
N LEU A 33 -2.78 16.06 -34.00
CA LEU A 33 -1.59 15.25 -33.61
C LEU A 33 -0.62 16.05 -32.74
N ARG A 34 -0.40 17.34 -33.11
CA ARG A 34 0.46 18.20 -32.30
C ARG A 34 -0.12 18.47 -30.92
N LEU A 35 -1.42 18.76 -30.82
CA LEU A 35 -2.09 18.94 -29.52
C LEU A 35 -2.04 17.68 -28.68
N GLY A 36 -2.22 16.50 -29.30
CA GLY A 36 -2.04 15.21 -28.60
C GLY A 36 -0.63 15.01 -28.05
N ALA A 37 0.39 15.31 -28.85
CA ALA A 37 1.79 15.22 -28.42
C ALA A 37 2.12 16.25 -27.33
N LEU A 38 1.62 17.48 -27.45
CA LEU A 38 1.77 18.55 -26.46
C LEU A 38 1.12 18.14 -25.13
N LYS A 39 -0.10 17.59 -25.19
CA LYS A 39 -0.80 17.06 -24.00
C LYS A 39 0.00 15.98 -23.33
N ALA A 40 0.46 14.96 -24.07
CA ALA A 40 1.22 13.85 -23.52
C ALA A 40 2.51 14.32 -22.84
N ALA A 41 3.26 15.22 -23.47
CA ALA A 41 4.48 15.78 -22.91
C ALA A 41 4.21 16.63 -21.66
N ALA A 42 3.18 17.47 -21.69
CA ALA A 42 2.79 18.30 -20.55
C ALA A 42 2.34 17.45 -19.34
N MET A 43 1.50 16.46 -19.60
CA MET A 43 1.05 15.50 -18.59
C MET A 43 2.23 14.74 -17.98
N GLN A 44 3.18 14.27 -18.79
CA GLN A 44 4.36 13.56 -18.33
C GLN A 44 5.23 14.45 -17.43
N VAL A 45 5.52 15.68 -17.84
CA VAL A 45 6.27 16.66 -17.03
C VAL A 45 5.56 16.91 -15.71
N GLY A 46 4.25 17.20 -15.76
CA GLY A 46 3.43 17.45 -14.59
C GLY A 46 3.43 16.27 -13.62
N THR A 47 3.19 15.06 -14.13
CA THR A 47 3.11 13.84 -13.33
C THR A 47 4.44 13.55 -12.63
N GLN A 48 5.56 13.64 -13.35
CA GLN A 48 6.86 13.40 -12.74
C GLN A 48 7.20 14.46 -11.68
N ALA A 49 7.00 15.74 -12.00
CA ALA A 49 7.32 16.81 -11.07
C ALA A 49 6.41 16.78 -9.83
N GLY A 50 5.11 16.53 -9.99
CA GLY A 50 4.16 16.37 -8.91
C GLY A 50 4.48 15.17 -8.00
N TYR A 51 4.82 14.02 -8.62
CA TYR A 51 5.26 12.83 -7.90
C TYR A 51 6.52 13.09 -7.06
N GLN A 52 7.56 13.68 -7.66
CA GLN A 52 8.82 13.97 -6.97
C GLN A 52 8.63 14.97 -5.83
N ARG A 53 7.85 16.04 -6.07
CA ARG A 53 7.58 17.05 -5.04
C ARG A 53 6.84 16.43 -3.87
N ARG A 54 5.81 15.63 -4.13
CA ARG A 54 5.02 14.99 -3.08
C ARG A 54 5.82 13.95 -2.31
N THR A 55 6.62 13.13 -3.00
CA THR A 55 7.55 12.18 -2.37
C THR A 55 8.51 12.88 -1.42
N TRP A 56 9.10 13.99 -1.83
CA TRP A 56 9.99 14.79 -0.98
C TRP A 56 9.26 15.34 0.26
N GLU A 57 8.03 15.83 0.12
CA GLU A 57 7.22 16.30 1.24
C GLU A 57 6.91 15.19 2.24
N ILE A 58 6.53 14.01 1.74
CA ILE A 58 6.29 12.80 2.53
C ILE A 58 7.56 12.40 3.29
N GLU A 59 8.70 12.26 2.60
CA GLU A 59 9.97 11.90 3.24
C GLU A 59 10.36 12.90 4.33
N ARG A 60 10.20 14.19 4.08
CA ARG A 60 10.49 15.23 5.07
C ARG A 60 9.63 15.05 6.32
N THR A 61 8.33 14.80 6.15
CA THR A 61 7.39 14.58 7.26
C THR A 61 7.75 13.31 8.04
N VAL A 62 8.03 12.21 7.34
CA VAL A 62 8.44 10.93 7.95
C VAL A 62 9.73 11.09 8.75
N ARG A 63 10.71 11.81 8.21
CA ARG A 63 11.99 12.11 8.94
C ARG A 63 11.78 12.95 10.19
N GLN A 64 10.87 13.92 10.15
CA GLN A 64 10.51 14.73 11.32
C GLN A 64 9.88 13.90 12.44
N GLN A 65 9.15 12.84 12.09
CA GLN A 65 8.49 11.94 13.04
C GLN A 65 9.35 10.71 13.41
N SER A 66 10.63 10.68 13.04
CA SER A 66 11.50 9.51 13.21
C SER A 66 11.54 8.98 14.64
N THR A 67 11.64 9.87 15.66
CA THR A 67 11.68 9.47 17.06
C THR A 67 10.40 8.75 17.51
N GLN A 68 9.24 9.22 17.04
CA GLN A 68 7.96 8.55 17.33
C GLN A 68 7.85 7.21 16.62
N LEU A 69 8.29 7.14 15.36
CA LEU A 69 8.28 5.91 14.58
C LEU A 69 9.24 4.86 15.17
N ASP A 70 10.40 5.26 15.70
CA ASP A 70 11.34 4.38 16.39
C ASP A 70 10.73 3.78 17.67
N GLN A 71 9.88 4.54 18.38
CA GLN A 71 9.17 4.06 19.57
C GLN A 71 8.03 3.12 19.22
N ILE A 72 7.24 3.44 18.19
CA ILE A 72 6.06 2.66 17.79
C ILE A 72 6.48 1.35 17.12
N TYR A 73 7.42 1.39 16.18
CA TYR A 73 7.82 0.24 15.36
C TYR A 73 9.15 -0.36 15.81
N ASN A 74 9.21 -0.80 17.07
CA ASN A 74 10.39 -1.46 17.60
C ASN A 74 10.44 -2.95 17.22
N PHE A 75 10.91 -3.24 16.00
CA PHE A 75 11.09 -4.61 15.52
C PHE A 75 12.16 -5.40 16.29
N ARG A 76 13.17 -4.71 16.84
CA ARG A 76 14.25 -5.36 17.59
C ARG A 76 13.71 -6.19 18.76
N GLY A 77 12.72 -5.67 19.49
CA GLY A 77 12.06 -6.39 20.58
C GLY A 77 11.25 -7.61 20.14
N LEU A 78 10.92 -7.72 18.84
CA LEU A 78 10.17 -8.84 18.29
C LEU A 78 11.07 -9.96 17.75
N MET A 79 12.37 -9.72 17.54
CA MET A 79 13.30 -10.73 17.01
C MET A 79 13.29 -11.99 17.87
N LEU A 80 13.41 -13.14 17.22
CA LEU A 80 13.62 -14.42 17.87
C LEU A 80 15.11 -14.67 18.05
N GLU A 81 15.45 -15.73 18.79
CA GLU A 81 16.82 -16.18 18.99
C GLU A 81 17.51 -16.45 17.65
N SER A 82 18.84 -16.41 17.65
CA SER A 82 19.68 -16.68 16.47
C SER A 82 19.43 -15.76 15.26
N GLY A 83 18.95 -14.53 15.49
CA GLY A 83 18.72 -13.57 14.40
C GLY A 83 17.54 -13.93 13.48
N VAL A 84 16.55 -14.65 13.99
CA VAL A 84 15.36 -15.01 13.23
C VAL A 84 14.30 -13.92 13.34
N VAL A 85 13.86 -13.40 12.20
CA VAL A 85 12.68 -12.53 12.08
C VAL A 85 11.42 -13.39 12.24
N PRO A 86 10.48 -13.02 13.13
CA PRO A 86 9.25 -13.78 13.31
C PRO A 86 8.41 -13.85 12.02
N PRO A 87 7.53 -14.86 11.91
CA PRO A 87 6.55 -14.86 10.86
C PRO A 87 5.55 -13.70 11.01
N VAL A 88 4.94 -13.31 9.91
CA VAL A 88 3.85 -12.33 9.88
C VAL A 88 2.53 -13.06 9.81
N LEU A 89 1.69 -12.86 10.81
CA LEU A 89 0.34 -13.41 10.86
C LEU A 89 -0.70 -12.32 10.64
N VAL A 90 -1.83 -12.72 10.08
CA VAL A 90 -3.03 -11.89 9.99
C VAL A 90 -4.18 -12.59 10.69
N GLU A 91 -5.04 -11.81 11.32
CA GLU A 91 -6.27 -12.26 11.95
C GLU A 91 -7.45 -11.79 11.07
N GLY A 92 -8.31 -12.72 10.68
CA GLY A 92 -9.63 -12.42 10.13
C GLY A 92 -10.70 -12.64 11.20
N ARG A 93 -11.75 -11.83 11.18
CA ARG A 93 -12.88 -11.94 12.11
C ARG A 93 -14.19 -12.01 11.34
N ASP A 94 -15.13 -12.73 11.93
CA ASP A 94 -16.51 -12.85 11.41
C ASP A 94 -16.55 -13.21 9.92
N LEU A 95 -15.70 -14.18 9.55
CA LEU A 95 -15.61 -14.63 8.18
C LEU A 95 -16.79 -15.53 7.83
N VAL A 96 -17.46 -15.17 6.74
CA VAL A 96 -18.52 -15.95 6.13
C VAL A 96 -18.06 -16.42 4.76
N SER A 97 -17.98 -17.73 4.56
CA SER A 97 -17.70 -18.32 3.26
C SER A 97 -18.85 -19.21 2.82
N ARG A 98 -19.17 -19.16 1.53
CA ARG A 98 -20.24 -19.97 0.95
C ARG A 98 -19.67 -21.33 0.55
N GLU A 99 -20.25 -22.40 1.08
CA GLU A 99 -19.95 -23.78 0.67
C GLU A 99 -21.13 -24.34 -0.15
N GLY A 100 -21.16 -24.00 -1.45
CA GLY A 100 -22.27 -24.33 -2.34
C GLY A 100 -23.52 -23.48 -2.12
N ASP A 101 -24.65 -23.94 -2.62
CA ASP A 101 -25.90 -23.15 -2.61
C ASP A 101 -26.68 -23.26 -1.30
N HIS A 102 -26.38 -24.24 -0.46
CA HIS A 102 -27.16 -24.59 0.71
C HIS A 102 -26.35 -24.60 2.02
N ALA A 103 -25.06 -24.19 1.99
CA ALA A 103 -24.20 -24.20 3.17
C ALA A 103 -23.37 -22.93 3.28
N LEU A 104 -23.31 -22.39 4.49
CA LEU A 104 -22.41 -21.27 4.87
C LEU A 104 -21.47 -21.77 5.95
N ARG A 105 -20.17 -21.52 5.76
CA ARG A 105 -19.19 -21.68 6.82
C ARG A 105 -18.98 -20.36 7.52
N LEU A 106 -19.15 -20.36 8.83
CA LEU A 106 -18.93 -19.20 9.68
C LEU A 106 -17.69 -19.46 10.54
N SER A 107 -16.85 -18.47 10.67
CA SER A 107 -15.66 -18.52 11.52
C SER A 107 -15.51 -17.20 12.27
N ASP A 108 -15.59 -17.24 13.60
CA ASP A 108 -15.43 -16.05 14.44
C ASP A 108 -14.03 -15.45 14.29
N ARG A 109 -13.02 -16.31 14.20
CA ARG A 109 -11.62 -15.91 14.01
C ARG A 109 -10.88 -16.90 13.13
N THR A 110 -10.05 -16.35 12.25
CA THR A 110 -9.08 -17.12 11.47
C THR A 110 -7.70 -16.51 11.63
N TYR A 111 -6.69 -17.34 11.64
CA TYR A 111 -5.29 -16.91 11.65
C TYR A 111 -4.58 -17.50 10.45
N GLU A 112 -3.81 -16.67 9.77
CA GLU A 112 -3.04 -17.08 8.60
C GLU A 112 -1.60 -16.59 8.70
N ILE A 113 -0.62 -17.44 8.36
CA ILE A 113 0.78 -17.05 8.26
C ILE A 113 1.02 -16.57 6.83
N VAL A 114 1.01 -15.26 6.62
CA VAL A 114 1.20 -14.65 5.29
C VAL A 114 2.67 -14.55 4.89
N ARG A 115 3.57 -14.62 5.86
CA ARG A 115 5.02 -14.71 5.63
C ARG A 115 5.70 -15.53 6.72
N GLN A 116 6.54 -16.47 6.33
CA GLN A 116 7.25 -17.35 7.23
C GLN A 116 8.46 -16.66 7.91
N ALA A 117 8.91 -17.28 9.01
CA ALA A 117 10.14 -16.89 9.71
C ALA A 117 11.35 -17.01 8.79
N ARG A 118 12.31 -16.09 8.92
CA ARG A 118 13.53 -16.05 8.13
C ARG A 118 14.71 -15.51 8.93
N PHE A 119 15.92 -15.86 8.55
CA PHE A 119 17.10 -15.19 9.10
C PHE A 119 17.20 -13.74 8.58
N ALA A 120 17.73 -12.88 9.42
CA ALA A 120 18.17 -11.56 9.04
C ALA A 120 19.41 -11.16 9.84
N THR A 121 20.31 -10.43 9.20
CA THR A 121 21.53 -9.90 9.83
C THR A 121 21.22 -8.76 10.79
N SER A 122 20.11 -8.05 10.57
CA SER A 122 19.60 -6.98 11.41
C SER A 122 18.08 -7.07 11.53
N ALA A 123 17.53 -6.53 12.61
CA ALA A 123 16.08 -6.39 12.73
C ALA A 123 15.54 -5.51 11.61
N PRO A 124 14.35 -5.82 11.06
CA PRO A 124 13.67 -4.90 10.13
C PRO A 124 13.54 -3.50 10.73
N ASP A 125 13.54 -2.50 9.89
CA ASP A 125 13.39 -1.10 10.30
C ASP A 125 12.24 -0.46 9.48
N TRP A 126 11.44 0.40 10.13
CA TRP A 126 10.37 1.12 9.45
C TRP A 126 10.88 1.97 8.27
N ARG A 127 12.17 2.38 8.32
CA ARG A 127 12.83 3.13 7.24
C ARG A 127 12.95 2.32 5.94
N GLU A 128 13.02 0.99 6.05
CA GLU A 128 13.03 0.10 4.87
C GLU A 128 11.70 0.10 4.12
N TYR A 129 10.62 0.42 4.83
CA TYR A 129 9.28 0.55 4.25
C TYR A 129 9.01 1.97 3.76
N LEU A 130 9.15 2.95 4.66
CA LEU A 130 8.66 4.31 4.43
C LEU A 130 9.66 5.24 3.73
N ILE A 131 10.94 4.87 3.64
CA ILE A 131 11.96 5.68 2.98
C ILE A 131 12.51 4.92 1.76
N ARG A 132 13.05 3.71 1.95
CA ARG A 132 13.60 2.92 0.84
C ARG A 132 12.54 2.33 -0.09
N GLY A 133 11.30 2.18 0.39
CA GLY A 133 10.16 1.75 -0.42
C GLY A 133 9.65 2.81 -1.38
N LEU A 134 10.00 4.09 -1.17
CA LEU A 134 9.67 5.16 -2.11
C LEU A 134 10.69 5.12 -3.27
N PRO A 135 10.22 5.14 -4.52
CA PRO A 135 11.12 5.20 -5.66
C PRO A 135 12.01 6.44 -5.60
N GLU A 136 13.29 6.27 -5.94
CA GLU A 136 14.19 7.41 -6.06
C GLU A 136 13.63 8.44 -7.03
N ALA A 137 13.86 9.73 -6.73
CA ALA A 137 13.47 10.81 -7.61
C ALA A 137 14.14 10.63 -8.99
N ALA A 138 13.36 10.14 -9.95
CA ALA A 138 13.84 10.07 -11.34
C ALA A 138 14.21 11.47 -11.82
N THR A 139 15.18 11.56 -12.71
CA THR A 139 15.53 12.84 -13.34
C THR A 139 14.28 13.45 -13.97
N VAL A 140 13.99 14.72 -13.67
CA VAL A 140 12.83 15.41 -14.26
C VAL A 140 12.88 15.29 -15.78
N PHE A 141 11.84 14.74 -16.37
CA PHE A 141 11.72 14.65 -17.81
C PHE A 141 11.79 16.06 -18.41
N LYS A 142 12.72 16.26 -19.32
CA LYS A 142 12.78 17.48 -20.12
C LYS A 142 12.14 17.16 -21.48
N PRO A 143 11.01 17.76 -21.81
CA PRO A 143 10.38 17.53 -23.10
C PRO A 143 11.31 17.99 -24.22
N ASP A 144 11.20 17.36 -25.41
CA ASP A 144 11.86 17.82 -26.61
C ASP A 144 11.49 19.30 -26.85
N PRO A 145 12.46 20.17 -27.13
CA PRO A 145 12.20 21.57 -27.49
C PRO A 145 11.15 21.75 -28.63
N VAL A 146 11.03 20.76 -29.52
CA VAL A 146 10.00 20.74 -30.57
C VAL A 146 8.58 20.70 -30.00
N LEU A 147 8.41 20.13 -28.81
CA LEU A 147 7.14 20.07 -28.08
C LEU A 147 6.92 21.26 -27.15
N ALA A 148 7.78 22.27 -27.17
CA ALA A 148 7.53 23.50 -26.45
C ALA A 148 6.34 24.28 -27.06
N PRO A 149 5.51 24.96 -26.23
CA PRO A 149 4.43 25.81 -26.71
C PRO A 149 4.95 26.89 -27.67
N ARG A 150 4.27 27.11 -28.78
CA ARG A 150 4.67 28.09 -29.81
C ARG A 150 3.91 29.43 -29.75
N ASN A 151 2.79 29.44 -29.04
CA ASN A 151 1.94 30.62 -28.87
C ASN A 151 1.21 30.60 -27.53
N ASP A 152 0.53 31.68 -27.18
CA ASP A 152 -0.16 31.83 -25.89
C ASP A 152 -1.29 30.81 -25.67
N VAL A 153 -1.94 30.37 -26.75
CA VAL A 153 -3.02 29.36 -26.66
C VAL A 153 -2.44 28.00 -26.29
N GLU A 154 -1.38 27.59 -26.97
CA GLU A 154 -0.64 26.37 -26.62
C GLU A 154 -0.03 26.46 -25.23
N ALA A 155 0.45 27.65 -24.81
CA ALA A 155 1.02 27.83 -23.46
C ALA A 155 -0.03 27.67 -22.36
N LYS A 156 -1.21 28.23 -22.53
CA LYS A 156 -2.33 28.04 -21.59
C LYS A 156 -2.75 26.57 -21.52
N PHE A 157 -2.93 25.93 -22.68
CA PHE A 157 -3.25 24.51 -22.75
C PHE A 157 -2.17 23.64 -22.06
N TRP A 158 -0.88 23.94 -22.33
CA TRP A 158 0.24 23.27 -21.65
C TRP A 158 0.17 23.41 -20.14
N GLN A 159 -0.05 24.62 -19.61
CA GLN A 159 -0.16 24.86 -18.18
C GLN A 159 -1.31 24.10 -17.53
N GLU A 160 -2.46 23.99 -18.20
CA GLU A 160 -3.59 23.20 -17.72
C GLU A 160 -3.24 21.71 -17.64
N GLN A 161 -2.62 21.18 -18.70
CA GLN A 161 -2.22 19.77 -18.74
C GLN A 161 -1.10 19.45 -17.72
N VAL A 162 -0.16 20.38 -17.50
CA VAL A 162 0.86 20.23 -16.43
C VAL A 162 0.22 20.22 -15.06
N LYS A 163 -0.77 21.07 -14.78
CA LYS A 163 -1.50 21.08 -13.50
C LYS A 163 -2.27 19.78 -13.26
N GLU A 164 -2.93 19.28 -14.30
CA GLU A 164 -3.62 17.99 -14.26
C GLU A 164 -2.64 16.85 -13.99
N GLY A 165 -1.54 16.79 -14.75
CA GLY A 165 -0.46 15.82 -14.53
C GLY A 165 0.13 15.91 -13.13
N TRP A 166 0.38 17.12 -12.63
CA TRP A 166 0.87 17.33 -11.27
C TRP A 166 -0.03 16.70 -10.20
N SER A 167 -1.34 16.91 -10.31
CA SER A 167 -2.32 16.32 -9.41
C SER A 167 -2.26 14.79 -9.45
N VAL A 168 -2.19 14.20 -10.66
CA VAL A 168 -2.05 12.75 -10.84
C VAL A 168 -0.76 12.23 -10.20
N GLY A 169 0.36 12.91 -10.42
CA GLY A 169 1.65 12.54 -9.83
C GLY A 169 1.65 12.61 -8.30
N ALA A 170 1.08 13.65 -7.73
CA ALA A 170 0.95 13.78 -6.28
C ALA A 170 0.07 12.66 -5.69
N GLN A 171 -1.07 12.37 -6.30
CA GLN A 171 -1.94 11.26 -5.88
C GLN A 171 -1.23 9.91 -5.96
N GLN A 172 -0.43 9.69 -7.00
CA GLN A 172 0.35 8.46 -7.14
C GLN A 172 1.37 8.31 -6.00
N ALA A 173 2.06 9.39 -5.61
CA ALA A 173 2.99 9.37 -4.47
C ALA A 173 2.27 9.04 -3.16
N ASP A 174 1.08 9.61 -2.92
CA ASP A 174 0.26 9.30 -1.76
C ASP A 174 -0.21 7.83 -1.75
N MET A 175 -0.60 7.28 -2.91
CA MET A 175 -0.98 5.87 -3.02
C MET A 175 0.18 4.93 -2.69
N VAL A 176 1.39 5.20 -3.22
CA VAL A 176 2.59 4.42 -2.93
C VAL A 176 2.92 4.47 -1.45
N PHE A 177 2.93 5.67 -0.86
CA PHE A 177 3.19 5.84 0.58
C PHE A 177 2.18 5.08 1.45
N ASN A 178 0.89 5.20 1.15
CA ASN A 178 -0.17 4.50 1.88
C ASN A 178 -0.04 2.97 1.77
N ALA A 179 0.35 2.46 0.61
CA ALA A 179 0.61 1.03 0.42
C ALA A 179 1.79 0.54 1.28
N GLU A 180 2.90 1.28 1.30
CA GLU A 180 4.07 0.95 2.13
C GLU A 180 3.78 1.10 3.63
N LEU A 181 3.00 2.10 4.03
CA LEU A 181 2.55 2.26 5.41
C LEU A 181 1.63 1.09 5.84
N ALA A 182 0.71 0.69 5.00
CA ALA A 182 -0.15 -0.47 5.25
C ALA A 182 0.68 -1.77 5.38
N ARG A 183 1.71 -1.93 4.54
CA ARG A 183 2.66 -3.04 4.60
C ARG A 183 3.45 -3.05 5.91
N LEU A 184 3.99 -1.90 6.32
CA LEU A 184 4.68 -1.74 7.62
C LEU A 184 3.76 -2.13 8.79
N GLN A 185 2.54 -1.60 8.80
CA GLN A 185 1.57 -1.87 9.86
C GLN A 185 1.18 -3.35 9.90
N ARG A 186 0.91 -3.96 8.76
CA ARG A 186 0.59 -5.39 8.67
C ARG A 186 1.72 -6.23 9.20
N ASP A 187 2.96 -5.96 8.76
CA ASP A 187 4.12 -6.74 9.13
C ASP A 187 4.43 -6.62 10.64
N TYR A 188 4.42 -5.41 11.17
CA TYR A 188 4.64 -5.18 12.59
C TYR A 188 3.55 -5.81 13.46
N LYS A 189 2.27 -5.52 13.16
CA LYS A 189 1.13 -6.10 13.88
C LYS A 189 1.12 -7.63 13.78
N GLY A 190 1.46 -8.17 12.61
CA GLY A 190 1.53 -9.60 12.39
C GLY A 190 2.62 -10.30 13.20
N MET A 191 3.79 -9.67 13.39
CA MET A 191 4.85 -10.18 14.27
C MET A 191 4.46 -10.07 15.73
N VAL A 192 3.78 -8.99 16.15
CA VAL A 192 3.23 -8.85 17.50
C VAL A 192 2.17 -9.93 17.76
N LEU A 193 1.29 -10.16 16.81
CA LEU A 193 0.28 -11.22 16.88
C LEU A 193 0.94 -12.60 17.04
N TYR A 194 1.99 -12.88 16.25
CA TYR A 194 2.77 -14.11 16.40
C TYR A 194 3.26 -14.30 17.84
N ARG A 195 3.85 -13.26 18.45
CA ARG A 195 4.33 -13.33 19.85
C ARG A 195 3.18 -13.63 20.82
N SER A 196 2.02 -13.01 20.62
CA SER A 196 0.83 -13.26 21.42
C SER A 196 0.31 -14.68 21.29
N LEU A 197 0.23 -15.20 20.05
CA LEU A 197 -0.22 -16.57 19.80
C LEU A 197 0.80 -17.62 20.27
N LEU A 198 2.10 -17.29 20.17
CA LEU A 198 3.17 -18.14 20.68
C LEU A 198 3.06 -18.31 22.21
N TYR A 199 2.80 -17.21 22.93
CA TYR A 199 2.57 -17.27 24.39
C TYR A 199 1.36 -18.13 24.76
N ARG A 200 0.35 -18.18 23.88
CA ARG A 200 -0.87 -18.99 24.04
C ARG A 200 -0.72 -20.43 23.52
N ASN A 201 0.45 -20.85 23.09
CA ASN A 201 0.70 -22.15 22.43
C ASN A 201 -0.17 -22.41 21.19
N MET A 202 -0.66 -21.35 20.54
CA MET A 202 -1.47 -21.45 19.31
C MET A 202 -0.63 -21.49 18.04
N VAL A 203 0.67 -21.22 18.14
CA VAL A 203 1.64 -21.30 17.05
C VAL A 203 2.98 -21.81 17.60
N SER A 204 3.71 -22.58 16.80
CA SER A 204 5.01 -23.12 17.19
C SER A 204 6.16 -22.12 16.97
N LYS A 205 7.29 -22.33 17.68
CA LYS A 205 8.56 -21.66 17.38
C LYS A 205 9.17 -22.25 16.11
N PRO A 206 10.00 -21.48 15.35
CA PRO A 206 10.87 -22.08 14.35
C PRO A 206 11.93 -22.94 15.04
N PHE A 207 12.30 -24.04 14.42
CA PHE A 207 13.42 -24.83 14.90
C PHE A 207 14.66 -24.49 14.07
N VAL A 208 15.73 -24.07 14.78
CA VAL A 208 17.01 -23.70 14.18
C VAL A 208 18.03 -24.77 14.53
N ALA A 209 18.54 -25.47 13.52
CA ALA A 209 19.67 -26.38 13.66
C ALA A 209 20.97 -25.62 13.43
N GLU A 210 22.00 -25.97 14.20
CA GLU A 210 23.35 -25.45 14.08
C GLU A 210 24.30 -26.57 13.67
N SER A 211 25.12 -26.35 12.64
CA SER A 211 26.21 -27.21 12.21
C SER A 211 27.53 -26.48 12.41
N LYS A 212 28.40 -26.98 13.26
CA LYS A 212 29.73 -26.42 13.51
C LYS A 212 30.71 -26.97 12.49
N LEU A 213 31.36 -26.11 11.74
CA LEU A 213 32.36 -26.44 10.71
C LEU A 213 33.79 -26.33 11.24
N GLY A 214 33.99 -25.63 12.37
CA GLY A 214 35.28 -25.41 12.98
C GLY A 214 36.08 -24.28 12.27
N VAL A 215 37.18 -24.64 11.65
CA VAL A 215 38.01 -23.72 10.86
C VAL A 215 37.80 -24.02 9.37
N THR A 216 37.33 -23.05 8.62
CA THR A 216 37.16 -23.14 7.16
C THR A 216 37.89 -22.00 6.47
N GLY A 217 38.16 -22.15 5.19
CA GLY A 217 38.80 -21.09 4.41
C GLY A 217 39.69 -21.61 3.28
N ASP A 218 40.46 -20.71 2.74
CA ASP A 218 41.48 -20.94 1.70
C ASP A 218 42.77 -20.18 2.06
N GLY A 219 43.77 -20.17 1.17
CA GLY A 219 45.08 -19.51 1.42
C GLY A 219 44.97 -17.99 1.66
N ASN A 220 43.85 -17.35 1.35
CA ASN A 220 43.66 -15.91 1.47
C ASN A 220 42.68 -15.51 2.58
N ARG A 221 41.83 -16.46 3.06
CA ARG A 221 40.79 -16.20 4.05
C ARG A 221 40.59 -17.40 4.97
N ILE A 222 40.53 -17.15 6.28
CA ILE A 222 40.20 -18.15 7.29
C ILE A 222 38.99 -17.66 8.07
N ALA A 223 38.01 -18.54 8.27
CA ALA A 223 36.91 -18.36 9.20
C ALA A 223 37.10 -19.31 10.38
N ILE A 224 37.17 -18.75 11.59
CA ILE A 224 37.37 -19.51 12.84
C ILE A 224 36.00 -19.61 13.53
N ASN A 225 35.69 -20.80 14.11
CA ASN A 225 34.38 -21.11 14.68
C ASN A 225 33.25 -20.95 13.67
N ASP A 226 33.52 -21.29 12.43
CA ASP A 226 32.52 -21.25 11.37
C ASP A 226 31.37 -22.20 11.67
N ARG A 227 30.16 -21.70 11.47
CA ARG A 227 28.92 -22.44 11.76
C ARG A 227 27.81 -22.05 10.78
N ILE A 228 27.01 -23.02 10.42
CA ILE A 228 25.82 -22.83 9.61
C ILE A 228 24.59 -22.97 10.49
N LEU A 229 23.73 -21.96 10.46
CA LEU A 229 22.41 -22.01 11.07
C LEU A 229 21.37 -22.26 9.98
N LYS A 230 20.45 -23.19 10.21
CA LYS A 230 19.39 -23.55 9.28
C LYS A 230 18.05 -23.66 9.99
N ILE A 231 17.02 -22.98 9.49
CA ILE A 231 15.64 -23.22 9.94
C ILE A 231 15.20 -24.54 9.33
N THR A 232 15.04 -25.57 10.18
CA THR A 232 14.65 -26.93 9.75
C THR A 232 13.17 -27.19 9.92
N ALA A 233 12.48 -26.43 10.81
CA ALA A 233 11.04 -26.42 10.89
C ALA A 233 10.55 -24.97 11.01
N THR A 234 9.60 -24.60 10.14
CA THR A 234 8.95 -23.29 10.18
C THR A 234 7.82 -23.27 11.18
N PRO A 235 7.45 -22.10 11.74
CA PRO A 235 6.27 -21.94 12.57
C PRO A 235 5.01 -22.46 11.92
N GLN A 236 4.19 -23.18 12.69
CA GLN A 236 2.91 -23.74 12.27
C GLN A 236 1.84 -23.43 13.32
N LEU A 237 0.60 -23.24 12.89
CA LEU A 237 -0.54 -23.06 13.78
C LEU A 237 -0.90 -24.40 14.42
N GLU A 238 -1.16 -24.40 15.74
CA GLU A 238 -1.60 -25.58 16.49
C GLU A 238 -3.12 -25.73 16.36
N LEU A 239 -3.56 -26.81 15.72
CA LEU A 239 -4.97 -27.06 15.47
C LEU A 239 -5.70 -27.68 16.66
N ARG A 240 -4.96 -28.25 17.61
CA ARG A 240 -5.52 -28.90 18.80
C ARG A 240 -5.74 -27.87 19.88
N SER A 241 -6.98 -27.48 20.07
CA SER A 241 -7.36 -26.45 21.05
C SER A 241 -7.04 -26.84 22.50
N GLU A 242 -6.95 -28.14 22.82
CA GLU A 242 -6.57 -28.63 24.15
C GLU A 242 -5.13 -28.24 24.54
N ARG A 243 -4.29 -27.90 23.58
CA ARG A 243 -2.91 -27.44 23.78
C ARG A 243 -2.79 -25.94 23.97
N TRP A 244 -3.85 -25.20 23.69
CA TRP A 244 -3.84 -23.75 23.83
C TRP A 244 -3.89 -23.36 25.30
N THR A 245 -3.11 -22.34 25.64
CA THR A 245 -3.15 -21.77 26.99
C THR A 245 -4.21 -20.67 27.02
N ALA A 246 -5.17 -20.77 27.95
CA ALA A 246 -6.17 -19.73 28.14
C ALA A 246 -5.47 -18.41 28.58
N PRO A 247 -5.94 -17.24 28.11
CA PRO A 247 -5.43 -15.97 28.62
C PRO A 247 -5.77 -15.86 30.11
N LEU A 248 -4.78 -15.45 30.90
CA LEU A 248 -4.92 -15.36 32.37
C LEU A 248 -6.04 -14.39 32.84
N HIS A 249 -6.50 -13.49 31.98
CA HIS A 249 -7.66 -12.62 32.24
C HIS A 249 -8.38 -12.25 30.94
N PRO A 250 -9.54 -12.82 30.66
CA PRO A 250 -10.38 -12.40 29.51
C PRO A 250 -11.00 -11.02 29.69
N GLU A 251 -11.21 -10.56 30.94
CA GLU A 251 -11.99 -9.34 31.22
C GLU A 251 -11.17 -8.03 31.15
N ALA A 252 -9.86 -8.08 31.14
CA ALA A 252 -9.03 -6.86 31.13
C ALA A 252 -8.94 -6.16 29.76
N LEU A 253 -9.53 -6.72 28.69
CA LEU A 253 -9.44 -6.21 27.31
C LEU A 253 -10.78 -5.81 26.70
N SER A 254 -11.85 -5.74 27.45
CA SER A 254 -13.14 -5.26 26.96
C SER A 254 -13.65 -4.11 27.82
N PRO A 255 -13.49 -2.87 27.45
CA PRO A 255 -14.29 -1.79 27.98
C PRO A 255 -15.65 -1.83 27.28
N HIS A 256 -16.52 -2.74 27.72
CA HIS A 256 -17.93 -2.55 27.47
C HIS A 256 -18.48 -1.75 28.65
N PRO A 257 -19.02 -0.54 28.44
CA PRO A 257 -19.85 0.09 29.45
C PRO A 257 -21.06 -0.80 29.63
N LYS A 258 -21.27 -1.32 30.84
CA LYS A 258 -22.54 -1.91 31.23
C LYS A 258 -23.58 -0.81 31.05
N SER A 259 -24.51 -1.02 30.14
CA SER A 259 -25.70 -0.19 30.04
C SER A 259 -26.52 -0.36 31.33
N ASP A 260 -26.42 0.62 32.22
CA ASP A 260 -27.36 0.82 33.30
C ASP A 260 -28.71 1.29 32.73
N LEU A 261 -29.49 0.35 32.23
CA LEU A 261 -30.86 0.56 31.79
C LEU A 261 -31.68 -0.65 32.18
N GLU A 262 -31.87 -0.82 33.54
CA GLU A 262 -33.00 -1.55 34.08
C GLU A 262 -33.03 -1.34 35.60
N ALA A 263 -33.56 -0.22 36.05
CA ALA A 263 -34.17 -0.08 37.37
C ALA A 263 -34.95 1.23 37.46
N SER A 264 -36.08 1.29 36.79
CA SER A 264 -37.17 2.19 37.19
C SER A 264 -38.52 1.48 36.97
N GLY A 265 -38.72 0.46 37.76
CA GLY A 265 -40.03 -0.13 38.02
C GLY A 265 -40.69 0.63 39.17
N THR A 266 -41.58 1.48 38.82
CA THR A 266 -42.56 2.15 39.67
C THR A 266 -43.20 1.22 40.66
N HIS A 267 -42.99 1.47 41.95
CA HIS A 267 -43.82 0.93 43.01
C HIS A 267 -44.79 2.03 43.43
N THR A 268 -46.06 1.88 43.04
CA THR A 268 -47.20 2.61 43.54
C THR A 268 -47.61 2.02 44.88
N PRO A 269 -47.78 2.77 45.95
CA PRO A 269 -48.40 2.28 47.18
C PRO A 269 -49.90 2.49 47.09
N GLU A 270 -50.60 1.42 47.07
CA GLU A 270 -52.09 1.47 47.35
C GLU A 270 -52.32 1.11 48.81
N GLY A 271 -52.97 2.04 49.43
CA GLY A 271 -53.25 2.07 50.81
C GLY A 271 -54.53 1.34 51.19
N THR A 272 -54.68 1.31 52.43
CA THR A 272 -55.94 1.51 53.23
C THR A 272 -56.73 0.28 53.63
N GLN A 273 -56.80 0.20 54.88
CA GLN A 273 -58.02 0.06 55.75
C GLN A 273 -58.46 -1.32 56.19
N HIS A 274 -58.57 -1.32 57.48
CA HIS A 274 -59.61 -1.73 58.35
C HIS A 274 -59.61 -3.14 58.98
N GLU A 275 -59.58 -3.04 60.25
CA GLU A 275 -60.51 -3.43 61.33
C GLU A 275 -60.40 -4.87 61.88
N ARG A 276 -60.17 -4.80 63.12
CA ARG A 276 -60.53 -5.51 64.32
C ARG A 276 -59.50 -6.40 64.95
#